data_c55659bae72c06a40ad9b5d11a7a5faf
#
_entry.id   c55659bae72c06a40ad9b5d11a7a5faf
#
_cell.length_a   1.000
_cell.length_b   1.000
_cell.length_c   1.000
_cell.angle_alpha   90.00
_cell.angle_beta   90.00
_cell.angle_gamma   90.00
#
_symmetry.space_group_name_H-M   'P 1'
#
loop_
_entity.id
_entity.type
_entity.pdbx_description
1 polymer ?
#
loop_
_entity_poly.entity_id
_entity_poly.type
_entity_poly.pdbx_seq_one_letter_code
_entity_poly.pdbx_strand_id
1 'polypeptide(L)'
;MLKKQIGDYVEYLLAESTAEAPLWNKEIAGKGKQNKWNYIDGCMIMAVLSMYKNTGKKLYFDAAKNFIDYFVKEDGSIFTYDPKEYNLDNINEARNLFFLYDETGEEKYRKALDLVRSQLDTQPRIKEGNFWHKDIYENQVWLDGLFMAQPFYMTYETKFNKMEGCGDSIKQFKNVVKRMRDEKTGLYYHGYDESRKMYWADPETGKSPNFWLRAMGWFALALVDTCEATSEMLYAEKRFLSDTFRDLVDALIKYQDESGMFWQVVDQGGREGNYLETSGTALIATAILKAVRLDYIPESYAQYGEKAFNGIIDKYFSVSENGEINLGGICLVAGLGGKQHRDGSFEYYISEPVVENESKGVAPFIMAYLEVAAREDINRVPGKE
;
A
#
# COMPACT_ATOMS: atom_id res chain seq x y z
N MET A 1 16.63 21.43 4.15
CA MET A 1 17.57 20.44 3.56
C MET A 1 16.80 19.20 3.09
N LEU A 2 16.10 18.50 3.92
CA LEU A 2 15.36 17.26 3.58
C LEU A 2 14.38 17.42 2.40
N LYS A 3 13.58 18.51 2.37
CA LYS A 3 12.65 18.82 1.27
C LYS A 3 13.33 18.83 -0.10
N LYS A 4 14.54 19.41 -0.19
CA LYS A 4 15.32 19.43 -1.43
C LYS A 4 15.81 18.03 -1.78
N GLN A 5 16.38 17.30 -0.82
CA GLN A 5 16.91 15.95 -1.03
C GLN A 5 15.84 14.98 -1.52
N ILE A 6 14.63 15.02 -0.93
CA ILE A 6 13.52 14.16 -1.39
C ILE A 6 13.04 14.58 -2.78
N GLY A 7 12.96 15.88 -3.07
CA GLY A 7 12.65 16.35 -4.42
C GLY A 7 13.68 15.87 -5.46
N ASP A 8 14.96 16.08 -5.18
CA ASP A 8 16.06 15.64 -6.06
C ASP A 8 16.02 14.11 -6.25
N TYR A 9 15.72 13.34 -5.20
CA TYR A 9 15.62 11.89 -5.26
C TYR A 9 14.47 11.41 -6.17
N VAL A 10 13.29 12.00 -6.02
CA VAL A 10 12.15 11.66 -6.89
C VAL A 10 12.43 12.04 -8.35
N GLU A 11 13.00 13.23 -8.58
CA GLU A 11 13.34 13.70 -9.91
C GLU A 11 14.41 12.81 -10.58
N TYR A 12 15.41 12.34 -9.81
CA TYR A 12 16.38 11.35 -10.28
C TYR A 12 15.71 10.03 -10.67
N LEU A 13 14.87 9.46 -9.80
CA LEU A 13 14.16 8.21 -10.11
C LEU A 13 13.30 8.34 -11.37
N LEU A 14 12.66 9.49 -11.58
CA LEU A 14 11.86 9.75 -12.78
C LEU A 14 12.73 9.89 -14.03
N ALA A 15 13.87 10.57 -13.93
CA ALA A 15 14.78 10.78 -15.08
C ALA A 15 15.40 9.47 -15.58
N GLU A 16 15.70 8.54 -14.65
CA GLU A 16 16.32 7.25 -14.95
C GLU A 16 15.32 6.12 -15.24
N SER A 17 14.01 6.43 -15.31
CA SER A 17 12.97 5.44 -15.49
C SER A 17 12.15 5.68 -16.76
N THR A 18 11.79 4.59 -17.41
CA THR A 18 10.72 4.59 -18.41
C THR A 18 9.60 3.64 -17.99
N ALA A 19 8.46 3.69 -18.67
CA ALA A 19 7.37 2.76 -18.38
C ALA A 19 7.75 1.29 -18.70
N GLU A 20 8.67 1.07 -19.64
CA GLU A 20 9.19 -0.25 -19.97
C GLU A 20 10.22 -0.76 -18.98
N ALA A 21 11.00 0.13 -18.37
CA ALA A 21 12.12 -0.19 -17.49
C ALA A 21 12.23 0.79 -16.32
N PRO A 22 11.29 0.78 -15.36
CA PRO A 22 11.33 1.65 -14.20
C PRO A 22 12.46 1.25 -13.24
N LEU A 23 13.31 2.20 -12.87
CA LEU A 23 14.45 1.98 -11.98
C LEU A 23 14.02 1.52 -10.58
N TRP A 24 12.86 1.97 -10.14
CA TRP A 24 12.28 1.65 -8.82
C TRP A 24 11.67 0.25 -8.70
N ASN A 25 11.47 -0.47 -9.81
CA ASN A 25 10.94 -1.84 -9.78
C ASN A 25 12.10 -2.85 -9.79
N LYS A 26 12.64 -3.16 -8.61
CA LYS A 26 13.79 -4.07 -8.47
C LYS A 26 13.49 -5.53 -8.80
N GLU A 27 12.24 -5.88 -9.03
CA GLU A 27 11.88 -7.22 -9.51
C GLU A 27 12.21 -7.41 -11.00
N ILE A 28 12.30 -6.31 -11.76
CA ILE A 28 12.61 -6.34 -13.20
C ILE A 28 13.81 -5.52 -13.62
N ALA A 29 14.15 -4.45 -12.89
CA ALA A 29 15.25 -3.55 -13.22
C ALA A 29 16.56 -4.30 -13.39
N GLY A 30 17.25 -4.09 -14.51
CA GLY A 30 18.51 -4.76 -14.84
C GLY A 30 18.43 -6.24 -15.19
N LYS A 31 17.21 -6.83 -15.25
CA LYS A 31 17.00 -8.27 -15.49
C LYS A 31 16.53 -8.61 -16.91
N GLY A 32 16.46 -7.61 -17.81
CA GLY A 32 16.00 -7.81 -19.19
C GLY A 32 14.54 -8.27 -19.31
N LYS A 33 13.73 -8.03 -18.28
CA LYS A 33 12.30 -8.36 -18.27
C LYS A 33 11.50 -7.15 -18.72
N GLN A 34 10.49 -7.38 -19.57
CA GLN A 34 9.52 -6.36 -19.94
C GLN A 34 8.63 -6.03 -18.75
N ASN A 35 8.40 -4.73 -18.53
CA ASN A 35 7.45 -4.28 -17.53
C ASN A 35 6.01 -4.62 -17.92
N LYS A 36 5.16 -4.76 -16.90
CA LYS A 36 3.73 -5.06 -17.02
C LYS A 36 2.96 -4.08 -16.14
N TRP A 37 1.68 -3.94 -16.40
CA TRP A 37 0.74 -3.31 -15.50
C TRP A 37 0.76 -4.01 -14.13
N ASN A 38 1.11 -3.29 -13.05
CA ASN A 38 1.32 -3.88 -11.74
C ASN A 38 1.25 -2.86 -10.59
N TYR A 39 1.02 -3.34 -9.36
CA TYR A 39 0.90 -2.49 -8.18
C TYR A 39 2.21 -1.80 -7.75
N ILE A 40 3.38 -2.36 -8.08
CA ILE A 40 4.68 -1.78 -7.68
C ILE A 40 4.82 -0.40 -8.31
N ASP A 41 4.54 -0.33 -9.60
CA ASP A 41 4.54 0.92 -10.36
C ASP A 41 3.35 1.79 -9.95
N GLY A 42 2.18 1.18 -9.74
CA GLY A 42 0.99 1.87 -9.25
C GLY A 42 1.21 2.65 -7.96
N CYS A 43 1.94 2.08 -7.00
CA CYS A 43 2.32 2.76 -5.77
C CYS A 43 3.26 3.95 -6.04
N MET A 44 4.27 3.76 -6.91
CA MET A 44 5.19 4.85 -7.24
C MET A 44 4.49 6.00 -7.96
N ILE A 45 3.66 5.70 -8.95
CA ILE A 45 2.88 6.74 -9.66
C ILE A 45 1.92 7.47 -8.71
N MET A 46 1.33 6.77 -7.74
CA MET A 46 0.52 7.41 -6.69
C MET A 46 1.35 8.42 -5.86
N ALA A 47 2.57 8.05 -5.48
CA ALA A 47 3.47 8.97 -4.78
C ALA A 47 3.88 10.17 -5.64
N VAL A 48 4.16 9.96 -6.92
CA VAL A 48 4.48 11.02 -7.89
C VAL A 48 3.30 11.98 -8.08
N LEU A 49 2.09 11.47 -8.24
CA LEU A 49 0.87 12.32 -8.29
C LEU A 49 0.62 13.06 -6.98
N SER A 50 0.98 12.46 -5.84
CA SER A 50 0.92 13.15 -4.54
C SER A 50 1.95 14.29 -4.44
N MET A 51 3.14 14.12 -5.03
CA MET A 51 4.13 15.20 -5.19
C MET A 51 3.57 16.33 -6.06
N TYR A 52 2.87 16.02 -7.15
CA TYR A 52 2.19 17.04 -7.96
C TYR A 52 1.15 17.80 -7.16
N LYS A 53 0.25 17.10 -6.47
CA LYS A 53 -0.82 17.74 -5.65
C LYS A 53 -0.25 18.68 -4.59
N ASN A 54 0.89 18.33 -4.01
CA ASN A 54 1.52 19.11 -2.94
C ASN A 54 2.35 20.30 -3.47
N THR A 55 3.03 20.11 -4.62
CA THR A 55 4.01 21.11 -5.11
C THR A 55 3.52 21.95 -6.29
N GLY A 56 2.51 21.49 -7.03
CA GLY A 56 2.08 22.07 -8.30
C GLY A 56 3.09 21.91 -9.46
N LYS A 57 4.21 21.20 -9.25
CA LYS A 57 5.22 21.01 -10.30
C LYS A 57 4.69 20.09 -11.41
N LYS A 58 4.47 20.66 -12.59
CA LYS A 58 3.95 19.96 -13.78
C LYS A 58 4.78 18.74 -14.18
N LEU A 59 6.09 18.74 -13.89
CA LEU A 59 6.99 17.61 -14.11
C LEU A 59 6.42 16.29 -13.56
N TYR A 60 5.91 16.31 -12.33
CA TYR A 60 5.36 15.10 -11.68
C TYR A 60 4.07 14.62 -12.35
N PHE A 61 3.20 15.55 -12.74
CA PHE A 61 1.98 15.20 -13.47
C PHE A 61 2.30 14.59 -14.84
N ASP A 62 3.16 15.27 -15.61
CA ASP A 62 3.54 14.82 -16.95
C ASP A 62 4.24 13.45 -16.90
N ALA A 63 5.14 13.23 -15.93
CA ALA A 63 5.81 11.94 -15.76
C ALA A 63 4.82 10.82 -15.43
N ALA A 64 3.90 11.05 -14.48
CA ALA A 64 2.88 10.07 -14.11
C ALA A 64 1.93 9.77 -15.27
N LYS A 65 1.45 10.82 -15.97
CA LYS A 65 0.57 10.67 -17.13
C LYS A 65 1.24 9.88 -18.25
N ASN A 66 2.47 10.24 -18.61
CA ASN A 66 3.22 9.54 -19.66
C ASN A 66 3.46 8.07 -19.32
N PHE A 67 3.75 7.76 -18.06
CA PHE A 67 3.90 6.38 -17.59
C PHE A 67 2.61 5.59 -17.76
N ILE A 68 1.49 6.12 -17.33
CA ILE A 68 0.17 5.47 -17.44
C ILE A 68 -0.26 5.36 -18.91
N ASP A 69 -0.01 6.37 -19.75
CA ASP A 69 -0.37 6.39 -21.17
C ASP A 69 0.39 5.34 -21.99
N TYR A 70 1.53 4.86 -21.51
CA TYR A 70 2.18 3.70 -22.11
C TYR A 70 1.30 2.45 -22.05
N PHE A 71 0.59 2.25 -20.94
CA PHE A 71 -0.26 1.10 -20.73
C PHE A 71 -1.70 1.31 -21.22
N VAL A 72 -2.31 2.45 -20.92
CA VAL A 72 -3.73 2.73 -21.22
C VAL A 72 -3.88 3.26 -22.62
N LYS A 73 -4.67 2.53 -23.46
CA LYS A 73 -4.92 2.87 -24.86
C LYS A 73 -6.21 3.69 -25.01
N GLU A 74 -6.39 4.33 -26.17
CA GLU A 74 -7.53 5.22 -26.46
C GLU A 74 -8.90 4.52 -26.35
N ASP A 75 -8.95 3.22 -26.57
CA ASP A 75 -10.15 2.42 -26.40
C ASP A 75 -10.43 2.00 -24.94
N GLY A 76 -9.52 2.33 -24.01
CA GLY A 76 -9.59 1.96 -22.60
C GLY A 76 -8.98 0.60 -22.28
N SER A 77 -8.46 -0.12 -23.26
CA SER A 77 -7.69 -1.34 -22.99
C SER A 77 -6.38 -1.00 -22.29
N ILE A 78 -5.91 -1.92 -21.44
CA ILE A 78 -4.68 -1.75 -20.67
C ILE A 78 -3.69 -2.82 -21.13
N PHE A 79 -2.56 -2.37 -21.66
CA PHE A 79 -1.50 -3.27 -22.13
C PHE A 79 -1.00 -4.15 -20.98
N THR A 80 -0.93 -5.45 -21.20
CA THR A 80 -0.56 -6.51 -20.24
C THR A 80 -1.57 -6.77 -19.10
N TYR A 81 -2.73 -6.14 -19.08
CA TYR A 81 -3.78 -6.42 -18.11
C TYR A 81 -4.88 -7.29 -18.71
N ASP A 82 -5.21 -8.39 -18.05
CA ASP A 82 -6.38 -9.22 -18.35
C ASP A 82 -7.20 -9.40 -17.07
N PRO A 83 -8.46 -8.92 -17.02
CA PRO A 83 -9.31 -9.10 -15.83
C PRO A 83 -9.55 -10.59 -15.48
N LYS A 84 -9.38 -11.51 -16.43
CA LYS A 84 -9.53 -12.96 -16.21
C LYS A 84 -8.31 -13.62 -15.54
N GLU A 85 -7.21 -12.92 -15.37
CA GLU A 85 -6.11 -13.38 -14.50
C GLU A 85 -6.53 -13.38 -13.03
N TYR A 86 -7.61 -12.67 -12.69
CA TYR A 86 -8.13 -12.56 -11.33
C TYR A 86 -7.04 -12.27 -10.29
N ASN A 87 -6.15 -11.35 -10.60
CA ASN A 87 -5.07 -10.91 -9.73
C ASN A 87 -5.42 -9.55 -9.11
N LEU A 88 -5.67 -9.49 -7.82
CA LEU A 88 -6.02 -8.24 -7.14
C LEU A 88 -4.88 -7.21 -7.18
N ASP A 89 -3.62 -7.65 -7.25
CA ASP A 89 -2.48 -6.73 -7.34
C ASP A 89 -2.57 -5.80 -8.56
N ASN A 90 -3.12 -6.31 -9.66
CA ASN A 90 -3.24 -5.55 -10.91
C ASN A 90 -4.33 -4.46 -10.86
N ILE A 91 -5.19 -4.45 -9.84
CA ILE A 91 -6.21 -3.40 -9.65
C ILE A 91 -5.60 -2.12 -9.09
N ASN A 92 -4.56 -2.24 -8.24
CA ASN A 92 -4.01 -1.10 -7.49
C ASN A 92 -3.57 0.05 -8.39
N GLU A 93 -2.88 -0.22 -9.50
CA GLU A 93 -2.36 0.82 -10.40
C GLU A 93 -3.49 1.66 -11.01
N ALA A 94 -4.67 1.07 -11.22
CA ALA A 94 -5.84 1.78 -11.74
C ALA A 94 -6.39 2.87 -10.79
N ARG A 95 -5.97 2.89 -9.52
CA ARG A 95 -6.31 4.00 -8.60
C ARG A 95 -5.83 5.35 -9.11
N ASN A 96 -4.72 5.37 -9.84
CA ASN A 96 -4.17 6.59 -10.44
C ASN A 96 -5.06 7.17 -11.55
N LEU A 97 -5.84 6.31 -12.21
CA LEU A 97 -6.72 6.72 -13.30
C LEU A 97 -7.86 7.66 -12.84
N PHE A 98 -8.33 7.53 -11.60
CA PHE A 98 -9.34 8.46 -11.08
C PHE A 98 -8.84 9.90 -11.11
N PHE A 99 -7.61 10.14 -10.64
CA PHE A 99 -7.02 11.46 -10.63
C PHE A 99 -6.74 11.96 -12.05
N LEU A 100 -6.20 11.13 -12.91
CA LEU A 100 -5.94 11.50 -14.31
C LEU A 100 -7.24 11.83 -15.05
N TYR A 101 -8.31 11.07 -14.83
CA TYR A 101 -9.62 11.36 -15.39
C TYR A 101 -10.19 12.70 -14.89
N ASP A 102 -10.12 12.95 -13.58
CA ASP A 102 -10.61 14.19 -12.99
C ASP A 102 -9.86 15.43 -13.53
N GLU A 103 -8.54 15.32 -13.74
CA GLU A 103 -7.70 16.43 -14.21
C GLU A 103 -7.80 16.67 -15.72
N THR A 104 -7.98 15.61 -16.51
CA THR A 104 -7.88 15.72 -17.99
C THR A 104 -9.21 15.58 -18.72
N GLY A 105 -10.19 14.89 -18.13
CA GLY A 105 -11.43 14.52 -18.81
C GLY A 105 -11.25 13.49 -19.93
N GLU A 106 -10.08 12.84 -20.07
CA GLU A 106 -9.81 11.90 -21.14
C GLU A 106 -10.59 10.57 -20.94
N GLU A 107 -11.51 10.27 -21.83
CA GLU A 107 -12.43 9.13 -21.75
C GLU A 107 -11.73 7.75 -21.71
N LYS A 108 -10.50 7.66 -22.20
CA LYS A 108 -9.72 6.42 -22.12
C LYS A 108 -9.51 5.96 -20.67
N TYR A 109 -9.30 6.91 -19.71
CA TYR A 109 -9.15 6.58 -18.30
C TYR A 109 -10.46 6.07 -17.70
N ARG A 110 -11.59 6.67 -18.09
CA ARG A 110 -12.91 6.20 -17.64
C ARG A 110 -13.19 4.78 -18.13
N LYS A 111 -12.96 4.47 -19.40
CA LYS A 111 -13.11 3.14 -19.95
C LYS A 111 -12.18 2.13 -19.29
N ALA A 112 -10.93 2.51 -19.01
CA ALA A 112 -9.97 1.66 -18.29
C ALA A 112 -10.43 1.38 -16.86
N LEU A 113 -10.99 2.38 -16.14
CA LEU A 113 -11.60 2.19 -14.83
C LEU A 113 -12.77 1.19 -14.90
N ASP A 114 -13.63 1.28 -15.91
CA ASP A 114 -14.75 0.36 -16.13
C ASP A 114 -14.26 -1.08 -16.40
N LEU A 115 -13.18 -1.21 -17.20
CA LEU A 115 -12.53 -2.51 -17.45
C LEU A 115 -12.01 -3.14 -16.16
N VAL A 116 -11.26 -2.37 -15.36
CA VAL A 116 -10.70 -2.88 -14.08
C VAL A 116 -11.81 -3.20 -13.09
N ARG A 117 -12.85 -2.37 -13.02
CA ARG A 117 -14.01 -2.64 -12.16
C ARG A 117 -14.71 -3.95 -12.52
N SER A 118 -14.79 -4.29 -13.80
CA SER A 118 -15.43 -5.52 -14.27
C SER A 118 -14.76 -6.80 -13.75
N GLN A 119 -13.47 -6.78 -13.41
CA GLN A 119 -12.80 -7.91 -12.77
C GLN A 119 -13.49 -8.29 -11.45
N LEU A 120 -13.88 -7.30 -10.65
CA LEU A 120 -14.48 -7.54 -9.33
C LEU A 120 -15.87 -8.19 -9.39
N ASP A 121 -16.57 -8.10 -10.53
CA ASP A 121 -17.87 -8.77 -10.70
C ASP A 121 -17.74 -10.29 -10.72
N THR A 122 -16.61 -10.79 -11.20
CA THR A 122 -16.37 -12.22 -11.37
C THR A 122 -15.15 -12.74 -10.61
N GLN A 123 -14.47 -11.88 -9.83
CA GLN A 123 -13.35 -12.28 -8.98
C GLN A 123 -13.76 -13.48 -8.10
N PRO A 124 -13.02 -14.59 -8.09
CA PRO A 124 -13.29 -15.71 -7.23
C PRO A 124 -13.34 -15.32 -5.75
N ARG A 125 -14.21 -15.99 -4.99
CA ARG A 125 -14.47 -15.66 -3.58
C ARG A 125 -14.45 -16.89 -2.69
N ILE A 126 -14.06 -16.70 -1.45
CA ILE A 126 -14.31 -17.66 -0.37
C ILE A 126 -15.82 -17.68 -0.04
N LYS A 127 -16.29 -18.69 0.69
CA LYS A 127 -17.72 -18.84 1.06
C LYS A 127 -18.28 -17.64 1.83
N GLU A 128 -17.46 -17.00 2.68
CA GLU A 128 -17.88 -15.81 3.41
C GLU A 128 -17.94 -14.55 2.53
N GLY A 129 -17.42 -14.61 1.30
CA GLY A 129 -17.55 -13.60 0.26
C GLY A 129 -16.33 -12.74 0.02
N ASN A 130 -15.21 -12.91 0.74
CA ASN A 130 -13.96 -12.22 0.40
C ASN A 130 -13.41 -12.71 -0.93
N PHE A 131 -12.82 -11.80 -1.68
CA PHE A 131 -12.08 -12.11 -2.87
C PHE A 131 -10.88 -13.01 -2.56
N TRP A 132 -10.62 -13.99 -3.41
CA TRP A 132 -9.30 -14.62 -3.44
C TRP A 132 -8.26 -13.57 -3.83
N HIS A 133 -7.10 -13.63 -3.19
CA HIS A 133 -6.03 -12.68 -3.51
C HIS A 133 -5.62 -12.77 -4.99
N LYS A 134 -5.51 -14.00 -5.51
CA LYS A 134 -5.29 -14.31 -6.94
C LYS A 134 -5.96 -15.64 -7.25
N ASP A 135 -6.29 -15.87 -8.50
CA ASP A 135 -6.82 -17.17 -8.96
C ASP A 135 -5.91 -18.35 -8.59
N ILE A 136 -4.61 -18.17 -8.72
CA ILE A 136 -3.61 -19.19 -8.34
C ILE A 136 -3.50 -19.44 -6.84
N TYR A 137 -4.16 -18.65 -6.01
CA TYR A 137 -4.23 -18.79 -4.54
C TYR A 137 -5.67 -19.06 -4.12
N GLU A 138 -6.19 -20.22 -4.55
CA GLU A 138 -7.57 -20.63 -4.25
C GLU A 138 -7.89 -20.56 -2.76
N ASN A 139 -9.05 -20.03 -2.44
CA ASN A 139 -9.57 -19.89 -1.08
C ASN A 139 -8.73 -19.02 -0.13
N GLN A 140 -7.76 -18.25 -0.65
CA GLN A 140 -6.85 -17.46 0.17
C GLN A 140 -7.21 -15.97 0.16
N VAL A 141 -7.28 -15.40 1.35
CA VAL A 141 -7.43 -13.95 1.60
C VAL A 141 -6.15 -13.45 2.24
N TRP A 142 -5.52 -12.44 1.67
CA TRP A 142 -4.33 -11.79 2.22
C TRP A 142 -4.63 -10.35 2.56
N LEU A 143 -3.96 -9.80 3.58
CA LEU A 143 -4.12 -8.38 3.94
C LEU A 143 -3.78 -7.46 2.78
N ASP A 144 -2.77 -7.83 1.98
CA ASP A 144 -2.34 -7.13 0.78
C ASP A 144 -3.50 -6.88 -0.20
N GLY A 145 -4.35 -7.90 -0.39
CA GLY A 145 -5.51 -7.81 -1.29
C GLY A 145 -6.50 -6.73 -0.90
N LEU A 146 -6.59 -6.38 0.40
CA LEU A 146 -7.45 -5.28 0.85
C LEU A 146 -6.93 -3.93 0.31
N PHE A 147 -5.61 -3.70 0.36
CA PHE A 147 -5.01 -2.48 -0.20
C PHE A 147 -5.09 -2.46 -1.73
N MET A 148 -4.86 -3.62 -2.35
CA MET A 148 -4.84 -3.70 -3.81
C MET A 148 -6.20 -3.38 -4.43
N ALA A 149 -7.31 -3.82 -3.82
CA ALA A 149 -8.63 -3.73 -4.43
C ALA A 149 -9.58 -2.74 -3.75
N GLN A 150 -9.64 -2.65 -2.42
CA GLN A 150 -10.77 -1.99 -1.76
C GLN A 150 -10.80 -0.47 -1.90
N PRO A 151 -9.66 0.28 -1.86
CA PRO A 151 -9.70 1.71 -2.12
C PRO A 151 -10.15 2.03 -3.56
N PHE A 152 -9.74 1.22 -4.55
CA PHE A 152 -10.24 1.34 -5.92
C PHE A 152 -11.75 1.06 -5.98
N TYR A 153 -12.18 -0.06 -5.40
CA TYR A 153 -13.58 -0.50 -5.42
C TYR A 153 -14.48 0.55 -4.78
N MET A 154 -14.17 1.01 -3.58
CA MET A 154 -14.94 2.03 -2.88
C MET A 154 -15.00 3.34 -3.68
N THR A 155 -13.86 3.79 -4.23
CA THR A 155 -13.82 5.02 -5.03
C THR A 155 -14.71 4.91 -6.28
N TYR A 156 -14.64 3.78 -7.00
CA TYR A 156 -15.46 3.56 -8.18
C TYR A 156 -16.95 3.55 -7.84
N GLU A 157 -17.35 2.80 -6.81
CA GLU A 157 -18.75 2.72 -6.39
C GLU A 157 -19.32 4.07 -5.94
N THR A 158 -18.52 4.84 -5.21
CA THR A 158 -18.93 6.16 -4.74
C THR A 158 -19.04 7.17 -5.88
N LYS A 159 -18.08 7.17 -6.82
CA LYS A 159 -18.04 8.15 -7.93
C LYS A 159 -18.99 7.81 -9.07
N PHE A 160 -19.13 6.53 -9.41
CA PHE A 160 -19.70 6.12 -10.69
C PHE A 160 -20.86 5.14 -10.60
N ASN A 161 -21.03 4.45 -9.48
CA ASN A 161 -22.03 3.37 -9.36
C ASN A 161 -23.04 3.57 -8.21
N LYS A 162 -23.33 4.81 -7.85
CA LYS A 162 -24.36 5.16 -6.85
C LYS A 162 -24.22 4.41 -5.53
N MET A 163 -23.00 4.01 -5.17
CA MET A 163 -22.65 3.29 -3.93
C MET A 163 -23.20 1.84 -3.86
N GLU A 164 -23.62 1.23 -4.96
CA GLU A 164 -24.25 -0.11 -4.95
C GLU A 164 -23.31 -1.19 -4.38
N GLY A 165 -22.00 -1.15 -4.68
CA GLY A 165 -21.00 -2.11 -4.20
C GLY A 165 -20.31 -1.74 -2.89
N CYS A 166 -20.61 -0.57 -2.29
CA CYS A 166 -19.92 -0.13 -1.07
C CYS A 166 -20.07 -1.12 0.09
N GLY A 167 -21.26 -1.71 0.25
CA GLY A 167 -21.54 -2.71 1.29
C GLY A 167 -20.69 -3.99 1.12
N ASP A 168 -20.39 -4.38 -0.11
CA ASP A 168 -19.51 -5.52 -0.39
C ASP A 168 -18.05 -5.21 -0.03
N SER A 169 -17.55 -4.02 -0.37
CA SER A 169 -16.25 -3.57 0.06
C SER A 169 -16.09 -3.58 1.59
N ILE A 170 -17.05 -3.05 2.32
CA ILE A 170 -17.05 -3.09 3.80
C ILE A 170 -17.09 -4.52 4.35
N LYS A 171 -17.82 -5.42 3.70
CA LYS A 171 -17.86 -6.84 4.08
C LYS A 171 -16.47 -7.49 4.00
N GLN A 172 -15.64 -7.11 3.01
CA GLN A 172 -14.27 -7.60 2.89
C GLN A 172 -13.47 -7.29 4.18
N PHE A 173 -13.54 -6.07 4.68
CA PHE A 173 -12.88 -5.67 5.93
C PHE A 173 -13.46 -6.38 7.16
N LYS A 174 -14.78 -6.44 7.29
CA LYS A 174 -15.46 -7.11 8.43
C LYS A 174 -15.03 -8.57 8.56
N ASN A 175 -14.94 -9.27 7.44
CA ASN A 175 -14.50 -10.67 7.44
C ASN A 175 -13.01 -10.80 7.82
N VAL A 176 -12.15 -9.91 7.34
CA VAL A 176 -10.72 -9.88 7.71
C VAL A 176 -10.58 -9.63 9.21
N VAL A 177 -11.28 -8.66 9.78
CA VAL A 177 -11.28 -8.41 11.23
C VAL A 177 -11.69 -9.68 12.00
N LYS A 178 -12.73 -10.34 11.56
CA LYS A 178 -13.25 -11.57 12.20
C LYS A 178 -12.28 -12.75 12.10
N ARG A 179 -11.59 -12.90 10.95
CA ARG A 179 -10.82 -14.12 10.63
C ARG A 179 -9.34 -14.00 10.86
N MET A 180 -8.77 -12.81 10.68
CA MET A 180 -7.31 -12.65 10.63
C MET A 180 -6.74 -11.90 11.82
N ARG A 181 -7.56 -11.26 12.65
CA ARG A 181 -7.11 -10.61 13.87
C ARG A 181 -6.68 -11.64 14.91
N ASP A 182 -5.58 -11.38 15.59
CA ASP A 182 -5.19 -12.09 16.80
C ASP A 182 -5.79 -11.41 18.03
N GLU A 183 -6.52 -12.16 18.84
CA GLU A 183 -7.22 -11.59 20.01
C GLU A 183 -6.28 -11.18 21.13
N LYS A 184 -5.08 -11.78 21.20
CA LYS A 184 -4.11 -11.51 22.28
C LYS A 184 -3.33 -10.24 22.03
N THR A 185 -2.84 -10.06 20.80
CA THR A 185 -1.96 -8.96 20.42
C THR A 185 -2.72 -7.80 19.77
N GLY A 186 -3.87 -8.09 19.15
CA GLY A 186 -4.59 -7.16 18.28
C GLY A 186 -3.99 -7.00 16.88
N LEU A 187 -2.88 -7.66 16.59
CA LEU A 187 -2.24 -7.69 15.27
C LEU A 187 -3.02 -8.58 14.29
N TYR A 188 -2.66 -8.52 13.02
CA TYR A 188 -3.32 -9.30 11.97
C TYR A 188 -2.33 -10.22 11.28
N TYR A 189 -2.72 -11.48 11.08
CA TYR A 189 -1.97 -12.45 10.31
C TYR A 189 -1.95 -12.06 8.83
N HIS A 190 -0.85 -12.38 8.13
CA HIS A 190 -0.64 -12.03 6.72
C HIS A 190 -1.73 -12.60 5.81
N GLY A 191 -2.07 -13.88 5.99
CA GLY A 191 -3.03 -14.60 5.16
C GLY A 191 -3.94 -15.53 5.93
N TYR A 192 -5.06 -15.86 5.29
CA TYR A 192 -6.08 -16.80 5.72
C TYR A 192 -6.45 -17.72 4.55
N ASP A 193 -6.38 -19.04 4.77
CA ASP A 193 -6.91 -20.06 3.85
C ASP A 193 -8.20 -20.66 4.41
N GLU A 194 -9.34 -20.35 3.75
CA GLU A 194 -10.63 -20.91 4.19
C GLU A 194 -10.68 -22.42 4.09
N SER A 195 -9.95 -23.00 3.13
CA SER A 195 -9.89 -24.46 2.95
C SER A 195 -9.06 -25.18 4.03
N ARG A 196 -8.12 -24.46 4.69
CA ARG A 196 -7.16 -24.97 5.68
C ARG A 196 -6.27 -26.09 5.15
N LYS A 197 -6.09 -26.15 3.82
CA LYS A 197 -5.32 -27.21 3.16
C LYS A 197 -3.92 -26.79 2.79
N MET A 198 -3.67 -25.49 2.78
CA MET A 198 -2.34 -24.98 2.48
C MET A 198 -1.39 -25.32 3.62
N TYR A 199 -0.19 -25.77 3.27
CA TYR A 199 0.83 -26.21 4.23
C TYR A 199 1.28 -25.10 5.21
N TRP A 200 1.08 -23.83 4.86
CA TRP A 200 1.38 -22.69 5.72
C TRP A 200 0.19 -22.33 6.64
N ALA A 201 -1.00 -22.84 6.36
CA ALA A 201 -2.20 -22.48 7.12
C ALA A 201 -2.32 -23.37 8.38
N ASP A 202 -2.63 -22.73 9.48
CA ASP A 202 -3.02 -23.44 10.69
C ASP A 202 -4.26 -24.33 10.42
N PRO A 203 -4.24 -25.62 10.76
CA PRO A 203 -5.30 -26.56 10.39
C PRO A 203 -6.62 -26.31 11.10
N GLU A 204 -6.62 -25.56 12.21
CA GLU A 204 -7.84 -25.25 12.97
C GLU A 204 -8.41 -23.89 12.59
N THR A 205 -7.54 -22.89 12.39
CA THR A 205 -7.96 -21.51 12.17
C THR A 205 -7.86 -21.06 10.71
N GLY A 206 -6.98 -21.67 9.91
CA GLY A 206 -6.66 -21.26 8.53
C GLY A 206 -5.69 -20.08 8.44
N LYS A 207 -5.20 -19.55 9.56
CA LYS A 207 -4.32 -18.37 9.61
C LYS A 207 -2.88 -18.74 9.26
N SER A 208 -2.13 -17.80 8.69
CA SER A 208 -0.67 -17.90 8.54
C SER A 208 0.05 -17.78 9.90
N PRO A 209 1.32 -18.25 10.02
CA PRO A 209 1.91 -18.37 11.36
C PRO A 209 2.42 -17.08 11.99
N ASN A 210 2.72 -16.03 11.22
CA ASN A 210 3.38 -14.82 11.71
C ASN A 210 2.72 -13.52 11.26
N PHE A 211 3.09 -12.42 11.94
CA PHE A 211 2.67 -11.05 11.65
C PHE A 211 3.72 -10.34 10.80
N TRP A 212 3.56 -10.38 9.49
CA TRP A 212 4.46 -9.70 8.57
C TRP A 212 4.14 -8.21 8.50
N LEU A 213 5.16 -7.38 8.73
CA LEU A 213 4.99 -5.94 8.86
C LEU A 213 4.34 -5.27 7.64
N ARG A 214 4.83 -5.57 6.43
CA ARG A 214 4.32 -4.91 5.22
C ARG A 214 2.86 -5.27 4.94
N ALA A 215 2.42 -6.49 5.22
CA ALA A 215 1.02 -6.87 5.08
C ALA A 215 0.12 -6.04 6.00
N MET A 216 0.52 -5.84 7.26
CA MET A 216 -0.21 -4.94 8.17
C MET A 216 -0.13 -3.48 7.74
N GLY A 217 0.99 -3.03 7.18
CA GLY A 217 1.11 -1.70 6.59
C GLY A 217 0.15 -1.49 5.43
N TRP A 218 0.04 -2.48 4.52
CA TRP A 218 -0.96 -2.45 3.46
C TRP A 218 -2.38 -2.38 4.01
N PHE A 219 -2.69 -3.20 5.01
CA PHE A 219 -4.02 -3.21 5.64
C PHE A 219 -4.34 -1.89 6.33
N ALA A 220 -3.37 -1.30 7.06
CA ALA A 220 -3.51 0.00 7.69
C ALA A 220 -3.87 1.09 6.66
N LEU A 221 -3.12 1.17 5.57
CA LEU A 221 -3.37 2.15 4.52
C LEU A 221 -4.66 1.85 3.73
N ALA A 222 -5.02 0.56 3.55
CA ALA A 222 -6.30 0.17 2.97
C ALA A 222 -7.50 0.71 3.77
N LEU A 223 -7.44 0.61 5.10
CA LEU A 223 -8.49 1.12 5.99
C LEU A 223 -8.66 2.64 5.82
N VAL A 224 -7.55 3.39 5.84
CA VAL A 224 -7.57 4.86 5.74
C VAL A 224 -8.03 5.30 4.34
N ASP A 225 -7.46 4.73 3.28
CA ASP A 225 -7.77 5.11 1.91
C ASP A 225 -9.22 4.74 1.53
N THR A 226 -9.72 3.58 2.00
CA THR A 226 -11.11 3.19 1.78
C THR A 226 -12.05 4.08 2.58
N CYS A 227 -11.68 4.45 3.81
CA CYS A 227 -12.45 5.39 4.63
C CYS A 227 -12.58 6.76 3.96
N GLU A 228 -11.48 7.29 3.39
CA GLU A 228 -11.48 8.54 2.62
C GLU A 228 -12.38 8.45 1.39
N ALA A 229 -12.35 7.32 0.67
CA ALA A 229 -13.18 7.10 -0.52
C ALA A 229 -14.66 6.86 -0.20
N THR A 230 -14.99 6.51 1.05
CA THR A 230 -16.37 6.23 1.47
C THR A 230 -17.18 7.53 1.57
N SER A 231 -18.38 7.55 0.97
CA SER A 231 -19.30 8.69 1.05
C SER A 231 -19.66 9.03 2.49
N GLU A 232 -19.84 10.33 2.79
CA GLU A 232 -20.34 10.80 4.10
C GLU A 232 -21.73 10.26 4.42
N MET A 233 -22.48 9.84 3.42
CA MET A 233 -23.79 9.20 3.62
C MET A 233 -23.69 7.82 4.28
N LEU A 234 -22.53 7.19 4.19
CA LEU A 234 -22.22 5.86 4.76
C LEU A 234 -21.47 6.02 6.10
N TYR A 235 -22.05 6.78 7.00
CA TYR A 235 -21.41 7.13 8.27
C TYR A 235 -21.02 5.92 9.14
N ALA A 236 -21.87 4.89 9.21
CA ALA A 236 -21.58 3.70 10.00
C ALA A 236 -20.41 2.90 9.42
N GLU A 237 -20.28 2.88 8.10
CA GLU A 237 -19.19 2.23 7.37
C GLU A 237 -17.88 2.98 7.58
N LYS A 238 -17.89 4.31 7.44
CA LYS A 238 -16.71 5.15 7.73
C LYS A 238 -16.23 4.96 9.16
N ARG A 239 -17.16 4.99 10.11
CA ARG A 239 -16.85 4.79 11.52
C ARG A 239 -16.25 3.40 11.77
N PHE A 240 -16.81 2.34 11.17
CA PHE A 240 -16.23 1.00 11.27
C PHE A 240 -14.78 0.95 10.78
N LEU A 241 -14.49 1.57 9.64
CA LEU A 241 -13.13 1.61 9.09
C LEU A 241 -12.17 2.40 9.99
N SER A 242 -12.57 3.58 10.45
CA SER A 242 -11.74 4.41 11.32
C SER A 242 -11.51 3.80 12.71
N ASP A 243 -12.55 3.18 13.31
CA ASP A 243 -12.40 2.48 14.59
C ASP A 243 -11.51 1.24 14.44
N THR A 244 -11.66 0.47 13.35
CA THR A 244 -10.77 -0.67 13.06
C THR A 244 -9.32 -0.23 12.86
N PHE A 245 -9.11 0.89 12.16
CA PHE A 245 -7.77 1.46 11.99
C PHE A 245 -7.16 1.89 13.31
N ARG A 246 -7.91 2.59 14.17
CA ARG A 246 -7.43 2.99 15.50
C ARG A 246 -7.03 1.78 16.34
N ASP A 247 -7.87 0.73 16.38
CA ASP A 247 -7.58 -0.51 17.12
C ASP A 247 -6.30 -1.19 16.60
N LEU A 248 -6.05 -1.17 15.28
CA LEU A 248 -4.82 -1.69 14.69
C LEU A 248 -3.61 -0.85 15.13
N VAL A 249 -3.70 0.49 15.09
CA VAL A 249 -2.61 1.37 15.52
C VAL A 249 -2.31 1.18 16.99
N ASP A 250 -3.34 1.09 17.88
CA ASP A 250 -3.17 0.80 19.31
C ASP A 250 -2.46 -0.53 19.59
N ALA A 251 -2.62 -1.50 18.69
CA ALA A 251 -1.87 -2.75 18.76
C ALA A 251 -0.43 -2.58 18.28
N LEU A 252 -0.22 -1.92 17.12
CA LEU A 252 1.09 -1.75 16.49
C LEU A 252 2.07 -0.93 17.32
N ILE A 253 1.62 0.19 17.92
CA ILE A 253 2.51 1.09 18.69
C ILE A 253 3.17 0.41 19.89
N LYS A 254 2.63 -0.70 20.39
CA LYS A 254 3.25 -1.49 21.46
C LYS A 254 4.51 -2.24 21.00
N TYR A 255 4.68 -2.38 19.69
CA TYR A 255 5.81 -3.04 19.04
C TYR A 255 6.72 -2.06 18.28
N GLN A 256 6.46 -0.75 18.41
CA GLN A 256 7.33 0.26 17.80
C GLN A 256 8.67 0.29 18.55
N ASP A 257 9.75 0.07 17.82
CA ASP A 257 11.11 0.10 18.33
C ASP A 257 11.50 1.50 18.84
N GLU A 258 12.53 1.59 19.69
CA GLU A 258 13.04 2.87 20.21
C GLU A 258 13.46 3.84 19.11
N SER A 259 13.93 3.31 17.97
CA SER A 259 14.22 4.09 16.76
C SER A 259 12.97 4.69 16.08
N GLY A 260 11.79 4.22 16.45
CA GLY A 260 10.52 4.56 15.79
C GLY A 260 10.11 3.61 14.66
N MET A 261 11.01 2.80 14.16
CA MET A 261 10.70 1.81 13.13
C MET A 261 10.01 0.57 13.70
N PHE A 262 9.61 -0.33 12.80
CA PHE A 262 9.02 -1.61 13.14
C PHE A 262 9.83 -2.77 12.55
N TRP A 263 9.77 -3.91 13.21
CA TRP A 263 10.47 -5.13 12.82
C TRP A 263 9.75 -5.86 11.69
N GLN A 264 10.51 -6.54 10.81
CA GLN A 264 10.00 -7.34 9.69
C GLN A 264 8.93 -8.35 10.14
N VAL A 265 9.17 -9.07 11.24
CA VAL A 265 8.17 -9.86 11.98
C VAL A 265 7.89 -9.11 13.27
N VAL A 266 6.70 -8.51 13.36
CA VAL A 266 6.41 -7.38 14.25
C VAL A 266 6.55 -7.71 15.72
N ASP A 267 6.01 -8.84 16.17
CA ASP A 267 5.98 -9.26 17.58
C ASP A 267 7.26 -9.99 18.04
N GLN A 268 8.26 -10.10 17.16
CA GLN A 268 9.52 -10.79 17.44
C GLN A 268 10.73 -9.84 17.40
N GLY A 269 10.53 -8.62 17.90
CA GLY A 269 11.60 -7.63 18.02
C GLY A 269 12.80 -8.16 18.81
N GLY A 270 14.02 -7.90 18.29
CA GLY A 270 15.26 -8.37 18.90
C GLY A 270 15.59 -9.85 18.73
N ARG A 271 14.71 -10.66 18.10
CA ARG A 271 15.06 -12.03 17.72
C ARG A 271 16.17 -12.01 16.67
N GLU A 272 17.16 -12.90 16.80
CA GLU A 272 18.29 -12.99 15.89
C GLU A 272 17.82 -13.14 14.43
N GLY A 273 18.40 -12.34 13.53
CA GLY A 273 18.04 -12.26 12.12
C GLY A 273 16.86 -11.34 11.79
N ASN A 274 16.04 -10.94 12.76
CA ASN A 274 15.00 -9.94 12.50
C ASN A 274 15.61 -8.55 12.29
N TYR A 275 14.99 -7.72 11.47
CA TYR A 275 15.50 -6.39 11.14
C TYR A 275 14.38 -5.35 11.10
N LEU A 276 14.75 -4.08 11.33
CA LEU A 276 13.85 -2.94 11.18
C LEU A 276 13.62 -2.71 9.69
N GLU A 277 12.35 -2.78 9.25
CA GLU A 277 11.99 -2.83 7.84
C GLU A 277 11.35 -1.52 7.37
N THR A 278 11.84 -0.98 6.26
CA THR A 278 11.47 0.35 5.77
C THR A 278 10.06 0.40 5.19
N SER A 279 9.66 -0.56 4.35
CA SER A 279 8.42 -0.42 3.58
C SER A 279 7.17 -0.47 4.47
N GLY A 280 7.10 -1.43 5.37
CA GLY A 280 5.98 -1.53 6.31
C GLY A 280 5.97 -0.37 7.32
N THR A 281 7.15 0.06 7.78
CA THR A 281 7.28 1.26 8.64
C THR A 281 6.75 2.51 7.93
N ALA A 282 7.11 2.72 6.66
CA ALA A 282 6.66 3.86 5.88
C ALA A 282 5.14 3.83 5.61
N LEU A 283 4.58 2.65 5.32
CA LEU A 283 3.13 2.48 5.15
C LEU A 283 2.36 2.84 6.42
N ILE A 284 2.84 2.37 7.57
CA ILE A 284 2.22 2.67 8.88
C ILE A 284 2.35 4.16 9.19
N ALA A 285 3.53 4.77 8.96
CA ALA A 285 3.72 6.20 9.14
C ALA A 285 2.74 7.01 8.27
N THR A 286 2.64 6.69 6.98
CA THR A 286 1.69 7.32 6.06
C THR A 286 0.26 7.18 6.56
N ALA A 287 -0.16 5.96 6.92
CA ALA A 287 -1.52 5.70 7.36
C ALA A 287 -1.88 6.48 8.63
N ILE A 288 -0.99 6.51 9.63
CA ILE A 288 -1.22 7.26 10.89
C ILE A 288 -1.33 8.75 10.60
N LEU A 289 -0.36 9.34 9.90
CA LEU A 289 -0.33 10.78 9.65
C LEU A 289 -1.50 11.24 8.77
N LYS A 290 -1.83 10.46 7.75
CA LYS A 290 -3.00 10.70 6.89
C LYS A 290 -4.31 10.61 7.70
N ALA A 291 -4.46 9.60 8.56
CA ALA A 291 -5.66 9.43 9.38
C ALA A 291 -5.83 10.58 10.40
N VAL A 292 -4.74 11.08 10.96
CA VAL A 292 -4.75 12.29 11.81
C VAL A 292 -5.20 13.52 10.99
N ARG A 293 -4.63 13.74 9.81
CA ARG A 293 -5.01 14.87 8.94
C ARG A 293 -6.49 14.84 8.54
N LEU A 294 -7.05 13.64 8.40
CA LEU A 294 -8.46 13.42 8.04
C LEU A 294 -9.40 13.32 9.26
N ASP A 295 -8.92 13.59 10.47
CA ASP A 295 -9.68 13.52 11.72
C ASP A 295 -10.29 12.11 12.01
N TYR A 296 -9.68 11.03 11.49
CA TYR A 296 -10.12 9.66 11.75
C TYR A 296 -9.60 9.13 13.08
N ILE A 297 -8.45 9.62 13.52
CA ILE A 297 -7.86 9.35 14.84
C ILE A 297 -7.35 10.66 15.45
N PRO A 298 -7.26 10.72 16.80
CA PRO A 298 -6.80 11.93 17.51
C PRO A 298 -5.41 12.39 17.11
N GLU A 299 -5.17 13.70 17.21
CA GLU A 299 -3.89 14.37 16.96
C GLU A 299 -2.72 13.73 17.73
N SER A 300 -2.96 13.22 18.93
CA SER A 300 -1.94 12.57 19.78
C SER A 300 -1.26 11.36 19.13
N TYR A 301 -1.86 10.77 18.10
CA TYR A 301 -1.25 9.65 17.35
C TYR A 301 -0.16 10.10 16.37
N ALA A 302 -0.15 11.37 15.95
CA ALA A 302 0.82 11.85 14.98
C ALA A 302 2.28 11.59 15.40
N GLN A 303 2.59 11.69 16.69
CA GLN A 303 3.93 11.43 17.21
C GLN A 303 4.50 10.06 16.82
N TYR A 304 3.64 9.02 16.71
CA TYR A 304 4.08 7.68 16.32
C TYR A 304 4.41 7.60 14.84
N GLY A 305 3.62 8.26 14.00
CA GLY A 305 3.90 8.37 12.56
C GLY A 305 5.15 9.19 12.26
N GLU A 306 5.31 10.34 12.92
CA GLU A 306 6.50 11.19 12.80
C GLU A 306 7.76 10.46 13.29
N LYS A 307 7.68 9.76 14.43
CA LYS A 307 8.77 8.95 14.95
C LYS A 307 9.15 7.83 13.99
N ALA A 308 8.17 7.16 13.37
CA ALA A 308 8.43 6.12 12.39
C ALA A 308 9.12 6.66 11.14
N PHE A 309 8.67 7.80 10.61
CA PHE A 309 9.31 8.47 9.48
C PHE A 309 10.76 8.88 9.79
N ASN A 310 10.98 9.52 10.94
CA ASN A 310 12.32 9.93 11.37
C ASN A 310 13.26 8.72 11.55
N GLY A 311 12.77 7.61 12.11
CA GLY A 311 13.55 6.37 12.23
C GLY A 311 14.04 5.83 10.89
N ILE A 312 13.23 5.95 9.82
CA ILE A 312 13.65 5.58 8.46
C ILE A 312 14.74 6.54 7.97
N ILE A 313 14.58 7.85 8.19
CA ILE A 313 15.58 8.85 7.81
C ILE A 313 16.91 8.53 8.47
N ASP A 314 16.91 8.34 9.78
CA ASP A 314 18.13 8.16 10.57
C ASP A 314 18.87 6.86 10.21
N LYS A 315 18.14 5.82 9.86
CA LYS A 315 18.73 4.50 9.64
C LYS A 315 19.04 4.17 8.19
N TYR A 316 18.18 4.57 7.27
CA TYR A 316 18.20 4.03 5.90
C TYR A 316 18.16 5.06 4.78
N PHE A 317 17.94 6.35 5.07
CA PHE A 317 18.02 7.40 4.06
C PHE A 317 19.43 8.01 4.06
N SER A 318 20.17 7.77 3.02
CA SER A 318 21.57 8.20 2.92
C SER A 318 21.80 9.09 1.70
N VAL A 319 22.71 10.05 1.86
CA VAL A 319 23.22 10.87 0.77
C VAL A 319 24.74 10.70 0.76
N SER A 320 25.26 10.15 -0.32
CA SER A 320 26.70 9.93 -0.50
C SER A 320 27.45 11.23 -0.78
N GLU A 321 28.78 11.21 -0.74
CA GLU A 321 29.62 12.37 -1.01
C GLU A 321 29.46 12.93 -2.44
N ASN A 322 29.13 12.09 -3.40
CA ASN A 322 28.82 12.48 -4.80
C ASN A 322 27.37 12.95 -4.99
N GLY A 323 26.56 13.00 -3.91
CA GLY A 323 25.17 13.46 -3.93
C GLY A 323 24.15 12.41 -4.35
N GLU A 324 24.54 11.15 -4.49
CA GLU A 324 23.61 10.04 -4.74
C GLU A 324 22.78 9.75 -3.50
N ILE A 325 21.45 9.62 -3.68
CA ILE A 325 20.49 9.40 -2.59
C ILE A 325 19.98 7.97 -2.66
N ASN A 326 20.05 7.28 -1.53
CA ASN A 326 19.59 5.91 -1.39
C ASN A 326 18.64 5.73 -0.20
N LEU A 327 17.62 4.92 -0.38
CA LEU A 327 16.70 4.47 0.64
C LEU A 327 16.81 2.94 0.76
N GLY A 328 17.39 2.48 1.86
CA GLY A 328 17.64 1.06 2.13
C GLY A 328 16.62 0.40 3.05
N GLY A 329 16.94 -0.82 3.51
CA GLY A 329 16.15 -1.56 4.50
C GLY A 329 14.80 -2.07 3.99
N ILE A 330 14.63 -2.24 2.68
CA ILE A 330 13.36 -2.63 2.04
C ILE A 330 13.37 -4.12 1.75
N CYS A 331 12.45 -4.90 2.32
CA CYS A 331 12.17 -6.27 1.90
C CYS A 331 11.71 -6.28 0.44
N LEU A 332 12.43 -7.00 -0.43
CA LEU A 332 12.11 -7.02 -1.86
C LEU A 332 10.69 -7.53 -2.11
N VAL A 333 10.40 -8.73 -1.61
CA VAL A 333 9.09 -9.36 -1.77
C VAL A 333 8.87 -10.36 -0.65
N ALA A 334 7.63 -10.52 -0.19
CA ALA A 334 7.23 -11.67 0.60
C ALA A 334 5.79 -12.05 0.23
N GLY A 335 5.41 -13.26 0.56
CA GLY A 335 4.09 -13.81 0.26
C GLY A 335 3.90 -15.18 0.91
N LEU A 336 2.85 -15.88 0.54
CA LEU A 336 2.52 -17.20 1.06
C LEU A 336 2.35 -18.19 -0.10
N GLY A 337 2.76 -19.44 0.11
CA GLY A 337 2.58 -20.48 -0.89
C GLY A 337 3.43 -20.30 -2.16
N GLY A 338 2.88 -20.75 -3.29
CA GLY A 338 3.53 -20.68 -4.58
C GLY A 338 4.64 -21.71 -4.78
N LYS A 339 5.32 -21.63 -5.93
CA LYS A 339 6.39 -22.57 -6.32
C LYS A 339 7.61 -22.54 -5.39
N GLN A 340 7.81 -21.44 -4.66
CA GLN A 340 8.92 -21.23 -3.74
C GLN A 340 8.65 -21.80 -2.34
N HIS A 341 7.50 -22.45 -2.13
CA HIS A 341 7.11 -22.99 -0.83
C HIS A 341 7.20 -22.02 0.35
N ARG A 342 6.73 -20.78 0.15
CA ARG A 342 6.73 -19.73 1.16
C ARG A 342 5.76 -20.09 2.28
N ASP A 343 6.31 -20.51 3.41
CA ASP A 343 5.54 -21.09 4.52
C ASP A 343 5.07 -20.06 5.56
N GLY A 344 5.49 -18.80 5.42
CA GLY A 344 5.16 -17.73 6.36
C GLY A 344 5.84 -17.89 7.72
N SER A 345 6.86 -18.74 7.86
CA SER A 345 7.67 -18.86 9.07
C SER A 345 8.49 -17.60 9.31
N PHE A 346 9.01 -17.45 10.54
CA PHE A 346 9.95 -16.37 10.85
C PHE A 346 11.18 -16.47 9.94
N GLU A 347 11.76 -17.66 9.82
CA GLU A 347 12.94 -17.96 9.02
C GLU A 347 12.72 -17.59 7.54
N TYR A 348 11.53 -17.84 7.01
CA TYR A 348 11.17 -17.43 5.66
C TYR A 348 11.18 -15.90 5.53
N TYR A 349 10.47 -15.16 6.40
CA TYR A 349 10.37 -13.70 6.26
C TYR A 349 11.72 -12.99 6.38
N ILE A 350 12.64 -13.49 7.20
CA ILE A 350 13.98 -12.90 7.34
C ILE A 350 14.96 -13.33 6.23
N SER A 351 14.63 -14.37 5.46
CA SER A 351 15.45 -14.85 4.34
C SER A 351 15.23 -14.10 3.05
N GLU A 352 14.14 -13.31 2.94
CA GLU A 352 13.85 -12.55 1.73
C GLU A 352 14.89 -11.43 1.54
N PRO A 353 15.30 -11.16 0.29
CA PRO A 353 16.32 -10.14 0.02
C PRO A 353 15.90 -8.74 0.52
N VAL A 354 16.85 -8.07 1.16
CA VAL A 354 16.71 -6.65 1.52
C VAL A 354 17.44 -5.82 0.47
N VAL A 355 16.74 -4.82 -0.08
CA VAL A 355 17.21 -4.03 -1.22
C VAL A 355 17.08 -2.54 -0.94
N GLU A 356 17.66 -1.74 -1.86
CA GLU A 356 17.55 -0.28 -1.86
C GLU A 356 16.71 0.20 -3.05
N ASN A 357 16.06 1.36 -2.86
CA ASN A 357 15.36 2.08 -3.92
C ASN A 357 14.25 1.27 -4.61
N GLU A 358 13.60 0.38 -3.87
CA GLU A 358 12.46 -0.41 -4.33
C GLU A 358 11.14 0.33 -4.04
N SER A 359 10.25 0.42 -5.02
CA SER A 359 9.01 1.20 -4.95
C SER A 359 8.14 0.88 -3.73
N LYS A 360 8.08 -0.39 -3.30
CA LYS A 360 7.29 -0.79 -2.14
C LYS A 360 7.70 -0.11 -0.82
N GLY A 361 8.95 0.40 -0.77
CA GLY A 361 9.43 1.24 0.33
C GLY A 361 9.47 2.72 -0.05
N VAL A 362 9.93 3.04 -1.28
CA VAL A 362 10.11 4.42 -1.75
C VAL A 362 8.78 5.17 -1.82
N ALA A 363 7.75 4.55 -2.41
CA ALA A 363 6.46 5.22 -2.57
C ALA A 363 5.81 5.60 -1.22
N PRO A 364 5.64 4.69 -0.25
CA PRO A 364 5.09 5.08 1.04
C PRO A 364 6.02 6.01 1.84
N PHE A 365 7.34 5.94 1.66
CA PHE A 365 8.26 6.90 2.27
C PHE A 365 8.03 8.33 1.75
N ILE A 366 7.84 8.51 0.44
CA ILE A 366 7.49 9.81 -0.15
C ILE A 366 6.14 10.29 0.37
N MET A 367 5.15 9.42 0.46
CA MET A 367 3.82 9.77 0.98
C MET A 367 3.88 10.16 2.47
N ALA A 368 4.64 9.43 3.30
CA ALA A 368 4.86 9.79 4.70
C ALA A 368 5.54 11.16 4.83
N TYR A 369 6.56 11.42 4.00
CA TYR A 369 7.20 12.74 3.95
C TYR A 369 6.20 13.86 3.65
N LEU A 370 5.31 13.67 2.68
CA LEU A 370 4.31 14.68 2.34
C LEU A 370 3.35 14.98 3.49
N GLU A 371 2.94 13.96 4.24
CA GLU A 371 2.12 14.14 5.44
C GLU A 371 2.88 14.89 6.55
N VAL A 372 4.16 14.57 6.78
CA VAL A 372 5.01 15.32 7.74
C VAL A 372 5.18 16.76 7.31
N ALA A 373 5.49 17.01 6.03
CA ALA A 373 5.68 18.37 5.50
C ALA A 373 4.41 19.22 5.60
N ALA A 374 3.24 18.65 5.34
CA ALA A 374 1.96 19.34 5.48
C ALA A 374 1.71 19.78 6.94
N ARG A 375 2.11 18.98 7.92
CA ARG A 375 2.00 19.31 9.36
C ARG A 375 2.96 20.42 9.78
N GLU A 376 4.20 20.41 9.28
CA GLU A 376 5.16 21.49 9.53
C GLU A 376 4.67 22.83 8.98
N ASP A 377 4.05 22.85 7.80
CA ASP A 377 3.51 24.07 7.19
C ASP A 377 2.29 24.60 7.98
N ILE A 378 1.43 23.71 8.50
CA ILE A 378 0.30 24.11 9.37
C ILE A 378 0.81 24.75 10.67
N ASN A 379 1.86 24.20 11.26
CA ASN A 379 2.45 24.70 12.52
C ASN A 379 3.21 26.04 12.35
N ARG A 380 3.55 26.42 11.09
CA ARG A 380 4.22 27.68 10.77
C ARG A 380 3.27 28.85 10.48
N VAL A 381 1.95 28.62 10.36
CA VAL A 381 0.97 29.67 10.14
C VAL A 381 0.68 30.37 11.48
N PRO A 382 1.06 31.66 11.67
CA PRO A 382 0.77 32.38 12.92
C PRO A 382 -0.74 32.57 13.07
N GLY A 383 -1.35 32.03 14.11
CA GLY A 383 -2.74 32.32 14.48
C GLY A 383 -3.67 31.15 14.78
N LYS A 384 -3.15 29.96 15.12
CA LYS A 384 -3.94 28.92 15.79
C LYS A 384 -3.31 28.64 17.16
N GLU A 385 -3.56 29.54 18.12
CA GLU A 385 -3.57 29.25 19.55
C GLU A 385 -5.01 29.08 20.01
#